data_f31eb9f45f8e879564da71832b230d20
#
_entry.id   f31eb9f45f8e879564da71832b230d20
#
_cell.length_a   1.000
_cell.length_b   1.000
_cell.length_c   1.000
_cell.angle_alpha   90.00
_cell.angle_beta   90.00
_cell.angle_gamma   90.00
#
_symmetry.space_group_name_H-M   'P 1'
#
loop_
_entity.id
_entity.type
_entity.pdbx_description
1 polymer ?
#
loop_
_entity_poly.entity_id
_entity_poly.type
_entity_poly.pdbx_seq_one_letter_code
_entity_poly.pdbx_strand_id
1 'polypeptide(L)'
;ELKKVVLSFPTAMPHWERERLKKQTQKAVRILRKMESLPYDLDVELGSDEATCSQVSFLYGEAQKFPGRGELFFNLIKSKKHSSKVRIASLDIGGGTSDLMIADYERMSPNFHASSDLRQKLVYSDGVNIAGDDILKHIINIFVIERLRDLQPDHPEHYETYFGEAAPDAEKQMRVEAMNAILIPIAEFFMYYMDKSTELNNSEIKK
;
A
#
# COMPACT_ATOMS: atom_id res chain seq x y z
N GLU A 1 -16.60 -13.97 -19.44
CA GLU A 1 -15.39 -14.27 -20.23
C GLU A 1 -14.30 -13.26 -19.90
N LEU A 2 -13.14 -13.72 -19.37
CA LEU A 2 -12.01 -12.84 -19.05
C LEU A 2 -11.26 -12.51 -20.35
N LYS A 3 -11.15 -11.24 -20.70
CA LYS A 3 -10.50 -10.80 -21.94
C LYS A 3 -9.18 -10.08 -21.72
N LYS A 4 -8.98 -9.50 -20.52
CA LYS A 4 -7.87 -8.62 -20.23
C LYS A 4 -7.43 -8.73 -18.78
N VAL A 5 -6.14 -8.64 -18.55
CA VAL A 5 -5.50 -8.51 -17.23
C VAL A 5 -4.84 -7.15 -17.19
N VAL A 6 -5.23 -6.32 -16.24
CA VAL A 6 -4.59 -5.00 -15.98
C VAL A 6 -3.81 -5.09 -14.71
N LEU A 7 -2.54 -4.72 -14.74
CA LEU A 7 -1.63 -4.76 -13.61
C LEU A 7 -1.46 -3.35 -13.02
N SER A 8 -1.75 -3.17 -11.75
CA SER A 8 -1.21 -2.06 -10.98
C SER A 8 0.23 -2.37 -10.55
N PHE A 9 0.96 -1.35 -10.19
CA PHE A 9 2.36 -1.48 -9.75
C PHE A 9 2.69 -0.37 -8.73
N PRO A 10 3.64 -0.62 -7.81
CA PRO A 10 4.12 0.39 -6.86
C PRO A 10 4.62 1.65 -7.56
N THR A 11 4.33 2.81 -6.99
CA THR A 11 4.69 4.11 -7.57
C THR A 11 6.20 4.24 -7.78
N ALA A 12 7.00 3.76 -6.82
CA ALA A 12 8.46 3.76 -6.87
C ALA A 12 9.06 2.72 -7.82
N MET A 13 8.26 1.81 -8.40
CA MET A 13 8.77 0.73 -9.25
C MET A 13 9.39 1.29 -10.54
N PRO A 14 10.67 1.04 -10.82
CA PRO A 14 11.33 1.53 -12.03
C PRO A 14 10.78 0.86 -13.29
N HIS A 15 10.92 1.54 -14.44
CA HIS A 15 10.35 1.08 -15.72
C HIS A 15 10.75 -0.35 -16.09
N TRP A 16 12.01 -0.73 -15.89
CA TRP A 16 12.48 -2.08 -16.24
C TRP A 16 11.83 -3.19 -15.39
N GLU A 17 11.50 -2.91 -14.12
CA GLU A 17 10.74 -3.83 -13.26
C GLU A 17 9.29 -3.95 -13.70
N ARG A 18 8.65 -2.85 -14.09
CA ARG A 18 7.28 -2.85 -14.65
C ARG A 18 7.21 -3.72 -15.89
N GLU A 19 8.17 -3.58 -16.79
CA GLU A 19 8.27 -4.42 -18.00
C GLU A 19 8.55 -5.88 -17.66
N ARG A 20 9.37 -6.15 -16.65
CA ARG A 20 9.61 -7.51 -16.14
C ARG A 20 8.33 -8.12 -15.57
N LEU A 21 7.59 -7.37 -14.74
CA LEU A 21 6.29 -7.78 -14.17
C LEU A 21 5.32 -8.15 -15.30
N LYS A 22 5.16 -7.26 -16.29
CA LYS A 22 4.31 -7.52 -17.46
C LYS A 22 4.69 -8.80 -18.19
N LYS A 23 5.98 -9.00 -18.49
CA LYS A 23 6.48 -10.20 -19.17
C LYS A 23 6.24 -11.48 -18.37
N GLN A 24 6.41 -11.45 -17.05
CA GLN A 24 6.17 -12.61 -16.20
C GLN A 24 4.67 -12.95 -16.17
N THR A 25 3.81 -11.94 -16.04
CA THR A 25 2.36 -12.13 -16.08
C THR A 25 1.91 -12.69 -17.44
N GLN A 26 2.44 -12.19 -18.56
CA GLN A 26 2.15 -12.75 -19.89
C GLN A 26 2.54 -14.23 -19.98
N LYS A 27 3.67 -14.63 -19.39
CA LYS A 27 4.05 -16.05 -19.35
C LYS A 27 3.07 -16.88 -18.51
N ALA A 28 2.69 -16.40 -17.33
CA ALA A 28 1.74 -17.06 -16.46
C ALA A 28 0.37 -17.22 -17.14
N VAL A 29 -0.11 -16.15 -17.80
CA VAL A 29 -1.37 -16.17 -18.58
C VAL A 29 -1.34 -17.18 -19.71
N ARG A 30 -0.20 -17.30 -20.45
CA ARG A 30 -0.05 -18.31 -21.50
C ARG A 30 -0.08 -19.75 -20.95
N ILE A 31 0.49 -19.98 -19.75
CA ILE A 31 0.43 -21.27 -19.09
C ILE A 31 -1.02 -21.58 -18.68
N LEU A 32 -1.68 -20.65 -18.00
CA LEU A 32 -3.08 -20.79 -17.59
C LEU A 32 -3.99 -21.08 -18.78
N ARG A 33 -3.82 -20.36 -19.89
CA ARG A 33 -4.57 -20.57 -21.12
C ARG A 33 -4.44 -22.01 -21.63
N LYS A 34 -3.22 -22.56 -21.62
CA LYS A 34 -2.98 -23.95 -22.03
C LYS A 34 -3.62 -24.96 -21.09
N MET A 35 -3.53 -24.73 -19.78
CA MET A 35 -4.10 -25.62 -18.76
C MET A 35 -5.62 -25.65 -18.81
N GLU A 36 -6.24 -24.47 -18.98
CA GLU A 36 -7.71 -24.32 -19.01
C GLU A 36 -8.31 -24.44 -20.43
N SER A 37 -7.49 -24.74 -21.43
CA SER A 37 -7.93 -24.85 -22.85
C SER A 37 -8.78 -23.66 -23.33
N LEU A 38 -8.41 -22.44 -22.92
CA LEU A 38 -9.17 -21.24 -23.27
C LEU A 38 -9.03 -20.95 -24.78
N PRO A 39 -10.14 -20.70 -25.48
CA PRO A 39 -10.14 -20.52 -26.94
C PRO A 39 -9.67 -19.13 -27.40
N TYR A 40 -9.39 -18.21 -26.48
CA TYR A 40 -9.04 -16.82 -26.75
C TYR A 40 -7.74 -16.41 -26.06
N ASP A 41 -7.08 -15.40 -26.59
CA ASP A 41 -5.93 -14.77 -25.96
C ASP A 41 -6.36 -13.77 -24.89
N LEU A 42 -5.62 -13.76 -23.77
CA LEU A 42 -5.78 -12.78 -22.73
C LEU A 42 -4.73 -11.67 -22.92
N ASP A 43 -5.21 -10.45 -23.10
CA ASP A 43 -4.31 -9.29 -23.15
C ASP A 43 -3.81 -8.93 -21.75
N VAL A 44 -2.53 -8.52 -21.65
CA VAL A 44 -1.92 -8.09 -20.39
C VAL A 44 -1.35 -6.68 -20.56
N GLU A 45 -1.93 -5.74 -19.84
CA GLU A 45 -1.51 -4.34 -19.86
C GLU A 45 -1.01 -3.86 -18.50
N LEU A 46 -0.09 -2.91 -18.53
CA LEU A 46 0.21 -2.09 -17.37
C LEU A 46 -0.87 -1.00 -17.26
N GLY A 47 -1.50 -0.93 -16.11
CA GLY A 47 -2.46 0.11 -15.75
C GLY A 47 -1.79 1.31 -15.11
N SER A 48 -2.44 1.85 -14.09
CA SER A 48 -1.90 2.94 -13.27
C SER A 48 -1.11 2.40 -12.07
N ASP A 49 -0.26 3.24 -11.51
CA ASP A 49 0.40 2.96 -10.23
C ASP A 49 -0.60 2.90 -9.07
N GLU A 50 -0.19 2.29 -7.95
CA GLU A 50 -1.06 2.04 -6.80
C GLU A 50 -1.56 3.33 -6.17
N ALA A 51 -0.74 4.38 -6.06
CA ALA A 51 -1.16 5.66 -5.50
C ALA A 51 -2.24 6.33 -6.36
N THR A 52 -2.10 6.26 -7.69
CA THR A 52 -3.14 6.72 -8.63
C THR A 52 -4.43 5.92 -8.46
N CYS A 53 -4.33 4.59 -8.39
CA CYS A 53 -5.50 3.72 -8.21
C CYS A 53 -6.23 4.02 -6.90
N SER A 54 -5.52 4.15 -5.80
CA SER A 54 -6.06 4.47 -4.46
C SER A 54 -6.77 5.81 -4.47
N GLN A 55 -6.13 6.86 -5.01
CA GLN A 55 -6.71 8.21 -5.06
C GLN A 55 -7.97 8.28 -5.92
N VAL A 56 -7.96 7.64 -7.10
CA VAL A 56 -9.12 7.60 -8.00
C VAL A 56 -10.26 6.81 -7.38
N SER A 57 -9.97 5.67 -6.73
CA SER A 57 -10.98 4.85 -6.04
C SER A 57 -11.63 5.61 -4.89
N PHE A 58 -10.84 6.33 -4.09
CA PHE A 58 -11.35 7.20 -3.04
C PHE A 58 -12.27 8.29 -3.60
N LEU A 59 -11.81 9.02 -4.62
CA LEU A 59 -12.61 10.07 -5.25
C LEU A 59 -13.90 9.55 -5.85
N TYR A 60 -13.86 8.39 -6.49
CA TYR A 60 -15.05 7.73 -7.02
C TYR A 60 -16.03 7.39 -5.89
N GLY A 61 -15.56 6.78 -4.81
CA GLY A 61 -16.38 6.44 -3.64
C GLY A 61 -17.03 7.66 -3.01
N GLU A 62 -16.28 8.76 -2.85
CA GLU A 62 -16.80 10.01 -2.31
C GLU A 62 -17.84 10.66 -3.25
N ALA A 63 -17.58 10.66 -4.55
CA ALA A 63 -18.52 11.20 -5.54
C ALA A 63 -19.84 10.41 -5.59
N GLN A 64 -19.81 9.08 -5.37
CA GLN A 64 -21.01 8.25 -5.32
C GLN A 64 -21.95 8.58 -4.17
N LYS A 65 -21.47 9.22 -3.10
CA LYS A 65 -22.32 9.73 -2.00
C LYS A 65 -23.25 10.86 -2.45
N PHE A 66 -23.03 11.41 -3.65
CA PHE A 66 -23.84 12.49 -4.26
C PHE A 66 -24.42 12.05 -5.61
N PRO A 67 -25.35 11.08 -5.68
CA PRO A 67 -25.87 10.54 -6.93
C PRO A 67 -26.45 11.63 -7.83
N GLY A 68 -25.96 11.71 -9.08
CA GLY A 68 -26.38 12.74 -10.05
C GLY A 68 -25.98 14.18 -9.69
N ARG A 69 -25.20 14.38 -8.64
CA ARG A 69 -24.75 15.69 -8.14
C ARG A 69 -23.22 15.81 -8.06
N GLY A 70 -22.50 15.28 -9.03
CA GLY A 70 -21.04 15.36 -9.08
C GLY A 70 -20.51 16.79 -9.03
N GLU A 71 -21.29 17.77 -9.55
CA GLU A 71 -20.96 19.19 -9.42
C GLU A 71 -20.95 19.65 -7.96
N LEU A 72 -21.92 19.21 -7.15
CA LEU A 72 -21.97 19.53 -5.72
C LEU A 72 -20.74 19.00 -5.00
N PHE A 73 -20.38 17.74 -5.24
CA PHE A 73 -19.17 17.12 -4.68
C PHE A 73 -17.93 17.96 -5.04
N PHE A 74 -17.72 18.28 -6.33
CA PHE A 74 -16.59 19.05 -6.77
C PHE A 74 -16.55 20.45 -6.13
N ASN A 75 -17.72 21.09 -5.99
CA ASN A 75 -17.83 22.42 -5.37
C ASN A 75 -17.53 22.41 -3.88
N LEU A 76 -17.82 21.31 -3.18
CA LEU A 76 -17.51 21.14 -1.75
C LEU A 76 -16.01 21.01 -1.48
N ILE A 77 -15.29 20.28 -2.35
CA ILE A 77 -13.88 19.98 -2.13
C ILE A 77 -12.92 20.99 -2.74
N LYS A 78 -13.39 21.84 -3.69
CA LYS A 78 -12.53 22.84 -4.32
C LYS A 78 -12.15 23.99 -3.38
N SER A 79 -10.91 24.45 -3.50
CA SER A 79 -10.46 25.66 -2.81
C SER A 79 -11.12 26.91 -3.41
N LYS A 80 -11.48 27.90 -2.55
CA LYS A 80 -12.01 29.19 -3.01
C LYS A 80 -11.08 29.93 -3.99
N LYS A 81 -9.76 29.69 -3.92
CA LYS A 81 -8.76 30.34 -4.79
C LYS A 81 -8.68 29.73 -6.20
N HIS A 82 -9.17 28.51 -6.41
CA HIS A 82 -9.08 27.80 -7.69
C HIS A 82 -10.45 27.29 -8.10
N SER A 83 -11.15 28.06 -8.92
CA SER A 83 -12.55 27.75 -9.32
C SER A 83 -12.69 26.57 -10.28
N SER A 84 -11.63 26.16 -11.00
CA SER A 84 -11.69 25.17 -12.07
C SER A 84 -11.07 23.82 -11.71
N LYS A 85 -10.28 23.73 -10.63
CA LYS A 85 -9.56 22.52 -10.27
C LYS A 85 -9.46 22.29 -8.76
N VAL A 86 -9.29 21.03 -8.40
CA VAL A 86 -9.05 20.57 -7.04
C VAL A 86 -7.68 19.91 -7.01
N ARG A 87 -6.82 20.30 -6.05
CA ARG A 87 -5.55 19.62 -5.77
C ARG A 87 -5.73 18.67 -4.61
N ILE A 88 -5.35 17.41 -4.80
CA ILE A 88 -5.45 16.37 -3.81
C ILE A 88 -4.06 15.80 -3.59
N ALA A 89 -3.67 15.68 -2.32
CA ALA A 89 -2.50 14.94 -1.89
C ALA A 89 -2.99 13.66 -1.20
N SER A 90 -2.41 12.53 -1.54
CA SER A 90 -2.60 11.24 -0.86
C SER A 90 -1.25 10.72 -0.39
N LEU A 91 -1.24 10.18 0.83
CA LEU A 91 -0.15 9.42 1.38
C LEU A 91 -0.68 8.01 1.64
N ASP A 92 -0.10 7.04 0.97
CA ASP A 92 -0.41 5.63 1.13
C ASP A 92 0.77 4.94 1.83
N ILE A 93 0.51 4.33 2.99
CA ILE A 93 1.52 3.61 3.78
C ILE A 93 1.12 2.15 3.80
N GLY A 94 1.76 1.38 2.93
CA GLY A 94 1.56 -0.07 2.84
C GLY A 94 2.43 -0.87 3.82
N GLY A 95 2.62 -2.15 3.55
CA GLY A 95 3.55 -3.01 4.28
C GLY A 95 5.01 -2.69 3.96
N GLY A 96 5.36 -2.62 2.67
CA GLY A 96 6.74 -2.46 2.20
C GLY A 96 7.08 -1.11 1.59
N THR A 97 6.09 -0.29 1.20
CA THR A 97 6.29 1.03 0.58
C THR A 97 5.38 2.09 1.18
N SER A 98 5.85 3.32 1.16
CA SER A 98 5.03 4.51 1.42
C SER A 98 5.07 5.41 0.18
N ASP A 99 3.90 5.70 -0.36
CA ASP A 99 3.73 6.43 -1.61
C ASP A 99 3.03 7.76 -1.38
N LEU A 100 3.64 8.85 -1.86
CA LEU A 100 3.06 10.19 -1.86
C LEU A 100 2.68 10.58 -3.29
N MET A 101 1.44 10.98 -3.49
CA MET A 101 0.97 11.49 -4.77
C MET A 101 0.22 12.81 -4.59
N ILE A 102 0.52 13.77 -5.45
CA ILE A 102 -0.20 15.04 -5.56
C ILE A 102 -0.70 15.19 -6.99
N ALA A 103 -2.00 15.33 -7.16
CA ALA A 103 -2.62 15.51 -8.46
C ALA A 103 -3.65 16.64 -8.47
N ASP A 104 -3.75 17.33 -9.61
CA ASP A 104 -4.82 18.27 -9.90
C ASP A 104 -5.93 17.53 -10.66
N TYR A 105 -7.16 17.74 -10.25
CA TYR A 105 -8.36 17.24 -10.91
C TYR A 105 -9.15 18.42 -11.48
N GLU A 106 -9.38 18.38 -12.80
CA GLU A 106 -10.13 19.39 -13.53
C GLU A 106 -11.41 18.78 -14.10
N ARG A 107 -12.49 19.53 -14.07
CA ARG A 107 -13.75 19.16 -14.70
C ARG A 107 -13.64 19.30 -16.23
N MET A 108 -14.01 18.24 -16.97
CA MET A 108 -13.99 18.22 -18.43
C MET A 108 -15.28 18.79 -19.04
N SER A 109 -16.41 18.72 -18.33
CA SER A 109 -17.71 19.15 -18.81
C SER A 109 -18.43 20.02 -17.76
N PRO A 110 -19.18 21.06 -18.18
CA PRO A 110 -20.07 21.79 -17.28
C PRO A 110 -21.17 20.90 -16.70
N ASN A 111 -21.64 19.91 -17.46
CA ASN A 111 -22.66 18.95 -17.03
C ASN A 111 -22.02 17.69 -16.46
N PHE A 112 -21.34 17.85 -15.35
CA PHE A 112 -20.65 16.76 -14.64
C PHE A 112 -21.65 15.75 -14.08
N HIS A 113 -21.75 14.57 -14.70
CA HIS A 113 -22.65 13.52 -14.27
C HIS A 113 -21.93 12.28 -13.71
N ALA A 114 -20.65 12.11 -13.99
CA ALA A 114 -19.89 10.95 -13.56
C ALA A 114 -18.41 11.29 -13.29
N SER A 115 -17.73 10.39 -12.57
CA SER A 115 -16.29 10.45 -12.33
C SER A 115 -15.42 10.42 -13.60
N SER A 116 -15.99 9.93 -14.71
CA SER A 116 -15.35 9.93 -16.04
C SER A 116 -15.09 11.31 -16.62
N ASP A 117 -15.76 12.33 -16.08
CA ASP A 117 -15.63 13.73 -16.55
C ASP A 117 -14.51 14.49 -15.82
N LEU A 118 -13.71 13.82 -15.02
CA LEU A 118 -12.53 14.41 -14.36
C LEU A 118 -11.26 14.08 -15.15
N ARG A 119 -10.49 15.13 -15.45
CA ARG A 119 -9.12 14.99 -15.95
C ARG A 119 -8.15 15.09 -14.79
N GLN A 120 -7.38 14.04 -14.59
CA GLN A 120 -6.25 14.04 -13.68
C GLN A 120 -5.00 14.62 -14.35
N LYS A 121 -4.30 15.48 -13.63
CA LYS A 121 -2.96 15.96 -13.98
C LYS A 121 -2.03 15.70 -12.80
N LEU A 122 -1.11 14.77 -12.96
CA LEU A 122 -0.09 14.49 -11.95
C LEU A 122 0.80 15.74 -11.75
N VAL A 123 0.96 16.15 -10.50
CA VAL A 123 1.83 17.26 -10.08
C VAL A 123 3.12 16.74 -9.48
N TYR A 124 3.00 15.74 -8.63
CA TYR A 124 4.13 15.08 -7.95
C TYR A 124 3.75 13.65 -7.59
N SER A 125 4.71 12.76 -7.70
CA SER A 125 4.58 11.38 -7.20
C SER A 125 5.97 10.88 -6.83
N ASP A 126 6.07 10.30 -5.65
CA ASP A 126 7.29 9.69 -5.14
C ASP A 126 6.93 8.55 -4.19
N GLY A 127 7.86 7.59 -4.02
CA GLY A 127 7.67 6.46 -3.15
C GLY A 127 8.98 6.07 -2.47
N VAL A 128 8.87 5.64 -1.21
CA VAL A 128 10.01 5.15 -0.42
C VAL A 128 9.75 3.73 0.06
N ASN A 129 10.82 2.93 0.15
CA ASN A 129 10.77 1.56 0.66
C ASN A 129 10.90 1.54 2.19
N ILE A 130 10.09 2.36 2.88
CA ILE A 130 9.95 2.40 4.34
C ILE A 130 8.47 2.42 4.63
N ALA A 131 7.97 1.44 5.37
CA ALA A 131 6.54 1.29 5.62
C ALA A 131 6.23 0.43 6.86
N GLY A 132 5.04 -0.15 6.91
CA GLY A 132 4.53 -0.90 8.06
C GLY A 132 5.45 -2.03 8.53
N ASP A 133 6.09 -2.76 7.60
CA ASP A 133 7.01 -3.85 7.94
C ASP A 133 8.27 -3.35 8.67
N ASP A 134 8.74 -2.13 8.38
CA ASP A 134 9.87 -1.54 9.10
C ASP A 134 9.48 -1.12 10.50
N ILE A 135 8.25 -0.64 10.69
CA ILE A 135 7.70 -0.37 12.02
C ILE A 135 7.59 -1.66 12.83
N LEU A 136 7.05 -2.74 12.23
CA LEU A 136 6.98 -4.06 12.89
C LEU A 136 8.36 -4.58 13.27
N LYS A 137 9.34 -4.52 12.38
CA LYS A 137 10.74 -4.89 12.67
C LYS A 137 11.32 -4.08 13.83
N HIS A 138 11.05 -2.78 13.86
CA HIS A 138 11.54 -1.90 14.93
C HIS A 138 10.92 -2.23 16.29
N ILE A 139 9.62 -2.48 16.32
CA ILE A 139 8.90 -2.93 17.52
C ILE A 139 9.44 -4.27 17.99
N ILE A 140 9.60 -5.25 17.10
CA ILE A 140 10.18 -6.56 17.44
C ILE A 140 11.56 -6.41 18.04
N ASN A 141 12.43 -5.60 17.45
CA ASN A 141 13.78 -5.38 17.96
C ASN A 141 13.76 -4.79 19.37
N ILE A 142 13.06 -3.68 19.58
CA ILE A 142 13.11 -2.93 20.86
C ILE A 142 12.39 -3.70 21.98
N PHE A 143 11.19 -4.19 21.71
CA PHE A 143 10.33 -4.72 22.78
C PHE A 143 10.46 -6.22 22.99
N VAL A 144 10.98 -6.95 22.03
CA VAL A 144 11.12 -8.41 22.13
C VAL A 144 12.58 -8.81 22.14
N ILE A 145 13.34 -8.51 21.10
CA ILE A 145 14.69 -9.05 20.91
C ILE A 145 15.67 -8.46 21.91
N GLU A 146 15.67 -7.15 22.14
CA GLU A 146 16.53 -6.54 23.16
C GLU A 146 16.20 -7.04 24.57
N ARG A 147 14.92 -7.25 24.87
CA ARG A 147 14.50 -7.83 26.15
C ARG A 147 14.93 -9.28 26.33
N LEU A 148 14.84 -10.09 25.28
CA LEU A 148 15.35 -11.47 25.32
C LEU A 148 16.86 -11.52 25.55
N ARG A 149 17.61 -10.60 24.94
CA ARG A 149 19.05 -10.45 25.16
C ARG A 149 19.37 -10.08 26.60
N ASP A 150 18.62 -9.13 27.18
CA ASP A 150 18.79 -8.69 28.57
C ASP A 150 18.48 -9.82 29.59
N LEU A 151 17.58 -10.74 29.25
CA LEU A 151 17.21 -11.88 30.09
C LEU A 151 18.24 -13.02 30.04
N GLN A 152 19.13 -13.06 29.06
CA GLN A 152 20.17 -14.08 28.88
C GLN A 152 21.56 -13.46 28.66
N PRO A 153 22.07 -12.65 29.59
CA PRO A 153 23.34 -11.94 29.40
C PRO A 153 24.56 -12.88 29.33
N ASP A 154 24.44 -14.11 29.86
CA ASP A 154 25.52 -15.08 29.89
C ASP A 154 25.63 -15.95 28.62
N HIS A 155 24.70 -15.79 27.68
CA HIS A 155 24.63 -16.58 26.44
C HIS A 155 24.39 -15.73 25.19
N PRO A 156 25.28 -14.73 24.92
CA PRO A 156 25.14 -13.88 23.74
C PRO A 156 25.22 -14.64 22.43
N GLU A 157 25.89 -15.80 22.40
CA GLU A 157 25.98 -16.69 21.24
C GLU A 157 24.62 -17.26 20.82
N HIS A 158 23.71 -17.48 21.75
CA HIS A 158 22.36 -17.93 21.43
C HIS A 158 21.59 -16.89 20.61
N TYR A 159 21.77 -15.61 20.97
CA TYR A 159 21.15 -14.52 20.23
C TYR A 159 21.65 -14.47 18.77
N GLU A 160 22.98 -14.52 18.56
CA GLU A 160 23.56 -14.52 17.23
C GLU A 160 23.16 -15.75 16.42
N THR A 161 23.05 -16.93 17.05
CA THR A 161 22.57 -18.15 16.42
C THR A 161 21.13 -18.01 15.91
N TYR A 162 20.23 -17.46 16.72
CA TYR A 162 18.81 -17.35 16.35
C TYR A 162 18.46 -16.11 15.54
N PHE A 163 19.17 -14.99 15.72
CA PHE A 163 18.83 -13.69 15.15
C PHE A 163 19.96 -13.05 14.33
N GLY A 164 21.18 -13.59 14.33
CA GLY A 164 22.32 -13.12 13.56
C GLY A 164 22.21 -13.40 12.06
N GLU A 165 22.98 -12.70 11.22
CA GLU A 165 22.91 -12.82 9.75
C GLU A 165 23.46 -14.13 9.19
N ALA A 166 24.37 -14.80 9.93
CA ALA A 166 25.14 -15.97 9.49
C ALA A 166 24.48 -17.35 9.72
N ALA A 167 23.17 -17.40 9.99
CA ALA A 167 22.51 -18.66 10.30
C ALA A 167 22.44 -19.63 9.12
N PRO A 168 22.63 -20.94 9.37
CA PRO A 168 22.37 -22.01 8.40
C PRO A 168 20.95 -21.96 7.83
N ASP A 169 20.74 -22.50 6.62
CA ASP A 169 19.44 -22.42 5.93
C ASP A 169 18.30 -23.10 6.70
N ALA A 170 18.58 -24.18 7.46
CA ALA A 170 17.58 -24.83 8.31
C ALA A 170 17.11 -23.91 9.46
N GLU A 171 18.00 -23.13 10.05
CA GLU A 171 17.67 -22.17 11.09
C GLU A 171 16.93 -20.93 10.53
N LYS A 172 17.20 -20.54 9.27
CA LYS A 172 16.44 -19.49 8.60
C LYS A 172 14.96 -19.83 8.47
N GLN A 173 14.63 -21.10 8.18
CA GLN A 173 13.24 -21.54 8.10
C GLN A 173 12.56 -21.49 9.47
N MET A 174 13.23 -21.98 10.53
CA MET A 174 12.72 -21.88 11.91
C MET A 174 12.49 -20.42 12.33
N ARG A 175 13.37 -19.49 11.91
CA ARG A 175 13.19 -18.07 12.18
C ARG A 175 11.95 -17.52 11.51
N VAL A 176 11.72 -17.84 10.23
CA VAL A 176 10.53 -17.41 9.50
C VAL A 176 9.27 -17.93 10.20
N GLU A 177 9.28 -19.17 10.66
CA GLU A 177 8.16 -19.76 11.41
C GLU A 177 7.97 -19.04 12.76
N ALA A 178 9.04 -18.79 13.52
CA ALA A 178 8.99 -18.05 14.78
C ALA A 178 8.57 -16.60 14.59
N MET A 179 9.05 -15.94 13.54
CA MET A 179 8.60 -14.58 13.15
C MET A 179 7.09 -14.54 12.95
N ASN A 180 6.58 -15.43 12.10
CA ASN A 180 5.16 -15.44 11.74
C ASN A 180 4.25 -15.91 12.89
N ALA A 181 4.68 -16.91 13.67
CA ALA A 181 3.84 -17.49 14.71
C ALA A 181 3.88 -16.74 16.04
N ILE A 182 4.95 -16.01 16.33
CA ILE A 182 5.20 -15.42 17.64
C ILE A 182 5.49 -13.93 17.57
N LEU A 183 6.55 -13.52 16.83
CA LEU A 183 7.07 -12.15 16.91
C LEU A 183 6.14 -11.13 16.24
N ILE A 184 5.62 -11.43 15.06
CA ILE A 184 4.69 -10.55 14.36
C ILE A 184 3.39 -10.38 15.15
N PRO A 185 2.70 -11.44 15.63
CA PRO A 185 1.52 -11.29 16.46
C PRO A 185 1.75 -10.48 17.75
N ILE A 186 2.92 -10.62 18.39
CA ILE A 186 3.28 -9.81 19.55
C ILE A 186 3.43 -8.34 19.16
N ALA A 187 4.12 -8.03 18.06
CA ALA A 187 4.30 -6.66 17.59
C ALA A 187 2.98 -6.00 17.17
N GLU A 188 2.10 -6.73 16.48
CA GLU A 188 0.76 -6.27 16.12
C GLU A 188 -0.10 -5.98 17.37
N PHE A 189 0.01 -6.83 18.38
CA PHE A 189 -0.63 -6.61 19.68
C PHE A 189 -0.16 -5.31 20.32
N PHE A 190 1.16 -5.05 20.35
CA PHE A 190 1.69 -3.78 20.85
C PHE A 190 1.18 -2.58 20.05
N MET A 191 1.18 -2.65 18.72
CA MET A 191 0.65 -1.58 17.86
C MET A 191 -0.81 -1.28 18.17
N TYR A 192 -1.64 -2.30 18.30
CA TYR A 192 -3.06 -2.16 18.63
C TYR A 192 -3.28 -1.45 19.98
N TYR A 193 -2.50 -1.78 21.01
CA TYR A 193 -2.63 -1.14 22.32
C TYR A 193 -2.06 0.28 22.35
N MET A 194 -1.01 0.55 21.57
CA MET A 194 -0.49 1.92 21.43
C MET A 194 -1.54 2.84 20.78
N ASP A 195 -2.21 2.37 19.75
CA ASP A 195 -3.29 3.11 19.07
C ASP A 195 -4.43 3.43 20.04
N LYS A 196 -4.94 2.44 20.77
CA LYS A 196 -5.97 2.64 21.78
C LYS A 196 -5.57 3.56 22.93
N SER A 197 -4.35 3.51 23.39
CA SER A 197 -3.87 4.41 24.43
C SER A 197 -3.83 5.87 23.97
N THR A 198 -3.55 6.10 22.69
CA THR A 198 -3.59 7.43 22.07
C THR A 198 -5.04 7.95 21.95
N GLU A 199 -6.02 7.10 21.64
CA GLU A 199 -7.44 7.46 21.62
C GLU A 199 -7.96 7.85 23.01
N LEU A 200 -7.58 7.12 24.06
CA LEU A 200 -7.95 7.42 25.46
C LEU A 200 -7.39 8.78 25.91
N ASN A 201 -6.11 9.05 25.65
CA ASN A 201 -5.50 10.33 25.96
C ASN A 201 -6.15 11.50 25.22
N ASN A 202 -6.50 11.33 23.95
CA ASN A 202 -7.20 12.34 23.17
C ASN A 202 -8.65 12.60 23.65
N SER A 203 -9.29 11.63 24.25
CA SER A 203 -10.64 11.79 24.83
C SER A 203 -10.61 12.53 26.17
N GLU A 204 -9.52 12.45 26.94
CA GLU A 204 -9.31 13.18 28.19
C GLU A 204 -8.94 14.67 27.96
N ILE A 205 -8.26 14.98 26.86
CA ILE A 205 -7.91 16.37 26.49
C ILE A 205 -9.12 17.19 26.00
N LYS A 206 -10.21 16.52 25.59
CA LYS A 206 -11.45 17.18 25.11
C LYS A 206 -12.52 17.40 26.20
N LYS A 207 -12.24 17.09 27.44
CA LYS A 207 -13.06 17.44 28.63
C LYS A 207 -12.47 18.63 29.37
#